data_fc2d685c774dbfd19385996c58c4751e
#
_entry.id   fc2d685c774dbfd19385996c58c4751e
#
_cell.length_a   1.000
_cell.length_b   1.000
_cell.length_c   1.000
_cell.angle_alpha   90.00
_cell.angle_beta   90.00
_cell.angle_gamma   90.00
#
_symmetry.space_group_name_H-M   'P 1'
#
loop_
_entity.id
_entity.type
_entity.pdbx_description
1 polymer ?
#
loop_
_entity_poly.entity_id
_entity_poly.type
_entity_poly.pdbx_seq_one_letter_code
_entity_poly.pdbx_strand_id
1 'polypeptide(L)'
;MAKVMQKYLQKGNYGGKEYIKEETIQKFNTCYFCKEGNRRGVGFDKPQLGTEGPTCGCVSLTSFGHTGFTGGMTWADPDKEIVYVFLSNRTFPDSNASNKLSKENIRENIQKVIYESIIE
;
A
#
# COMPACT_ATOMS: atom_id res chain seq x y z
N MET A 1 5.70 7.68 -8.56
CA MET A 1 5.33 6.67 -7.52
C MET A 1 4.98 5.32 -8.15
N ALA A 2 4.03 5.21 -9.07
CA ALA A 2 3.62 3.93 -9.66
C ALA A 2 4.77 3.05 -10.16
N LYS A 3 5.70 3.60 -10.95
CA LYS A 3 6.89 2.86 -11.44
C LYS A 3 7.78 2.29 -10.31
N VAL A 4 7.87 2.99 -9.19
CA VAL A 4 8.62 2.51 -8.01
C VAL A 4 7.90 1.30 -7.42
N MET A 5 6.59 1.40 -7.18
CA MET A 5 5.79 0.30 -6.65
C MET A 5 5.77 -0.90 -7.59
N GLN A 6 5.65 -0.67 -8.89
CA GLN A 6 5.72 -1.71 -9.91
C GLN A 6 7.06 -2.47 -9.86
N LYS A 7 8.17 -1.76 -9.68
CA LYS A 7 9.48 -2.40 -9.53
C LYS A 7 9.53 -3.32 -8.31
N TYR A 8 8.96 -2.90 -7.18
CA TYR A 8 8.87 -3.76 -5.99
C TYR A 8 7.93 -4.94 -6.21
N LEU A 9 6.78 -4.72 -6.84
CA LEU A 9 5.83 -5.77 -7.20
C LEU A 9 6.47 -6.81 -8.13
N GLN A 10 7.30 -6.36 -9.08
CA GLN A 10 8.06 -7.20 -10.01
C GLN A 10 9.38 -7.71 -9.41
N LYS A 11 9.47 -7.83 -8.10
CA LYS A 11 10.61 -8.44 -7.39
C LYS A 11 11.96 -7.79 -7.71
N GLY A 12 11.96 -6.46 -7.85
CA GLY A 12 13.14 -5.66 -8.10
C GLY A 12 13.45 -5.40 -9.56
N ASN A 13 12.65 -5.92 -10.49
CA ASN A 13 12.81 -5.74 -11.93
C ASN A 13 11.89 -4.64 -12.46
N TYR A 14 12.36 -3.90 -13.46
CA TYR A 14 11.56 -2.94 -14.21
C TYR A 14 12.17 -2.70 -15.59
N GLY A 15 11.33 -2.74 -16.65
CA GLY A 15 11.78 -2.49 -18.02
C GLY A 15 12.88 -3.44 -18.52
N GLY A 16 12.84 -4.71 -18.10
CA GLY A 16 13.82 -5.71 -18.47
C GLY A 16 15.18 -5.62 -17.76
N LYS A 17 15.28 -4.78 -16.72
CA LYS A 17 16.50 -4.60 -15.94
C LYS A 17 16.25 -4.90 -14.46
N GLU A 18 17.14 -5.66 -13.84
CA GLU A 18 17.20 -5.84 -12.40
C GLU A 18 17.83 -4.62 -11.73
N TYR A 19 17.13 -4.02 -10.79
CA TYR A 19 17.59 -2.90 -9.97
C TYR A 19 17.88 -3.30 -8.53
N ILE A 20 17.12 -4.27 -8.02
CA ILE A 20 17.24 -4.78 -6.65
C ILE A 20 17.04 -6.30 -6.74
N LYS A 21 17.86 -7.06 -6.06
CA LYS A 21 17.71 -8.52 -6.01
C LYS A 21 16.40 -8.93 -5.34
N GLU A 22 15.75 -9.97 -5.86
CA GLU A 22 14.49 -10.48 -5.33
C GLU A 22 14.59 -10.80 -3.83
N GLU A 23 15.67 -11.45 -3.40
CA GLU A 23 15.89 -11.78 -1.98
C GLU A 23 15.93 -10.54 -1.07
N THR A 24 16.44 -9.42 -1.59
CA THR A 24 16.46 -8.14 -0.87
C THR A 24 15.05 -7.59 -0.72
N ILE A 25 14.25 -7.61 -1.79
CA ILE A 25 12.84 -7.21 -1.75
C ILE A 25 12.08 -8.05 -0.73
N GLN A 26 12.27 -9.37 -0.73
CA GLN A 26 11.61 -10.27 0.21
C GLN A 26 11.97 -9.93 1.67
N LYS A 27 13.26 -9.71 1.97
CA LYS A 27 13.70 -9.31 3.32
C LYS A 27 13.07 -8.00 3.76
N PHE A 28 13.01 -7.00 2.88
CA PHE A 28 12.41 -5.70 3.20
C PHE A 28 10.89 -5.77 3.38
N ASN A 29 10.21 -6.66 2.67
CA ASN A 29 8.77 -6.87 2.81
C ASN A 29 8.36 -7.87 3.89
N THR A 30 9.34 -8.51 4.54
CA THR A 30 9.05 -9.42 5.65
C THR A 30 8.58 -8.65 6.87
N CYS A 31 7.49 -9.09 7.46
CA CYS A 31 6.98 -8.53 8.70
C CYS A 31 7.65 -9.22 9.90
N TYR A 32 8.74 -8.65 10.38
CA TYR A 32 9.54 -9.26 11.45
C TYR A 32 8.86 -9.24 12.82
N PHE A 33 8.01 -8.23 13.06
CA PHE A 33 7.36 -7.99 14.35
C PHE A 33 5.83 -8.15 14.30
N CYS A 34 5.32 -8.88 13.31
CA CYS A 34 3.87 -9.10 13.18
C CYS A 34 3.25 -9.80 14.39
N LYS A 35 3.99 -10.70 15.02
CA LYS A 35 3.53 -11.41 16.23
C LYS A 35 3.37 -10.49 17.45
N GLU A 36 4.09 -9.38 17.44
CA GLU A 36 4.08 -8.35 18.47
C GLU A 36 3.10 -7.21 18.14
N GLY A 37 2.28 -7.39 17.10
CA GLY A 37 1.28 -6.39 16.67
C GLY A 37 1.83 -5.29 15.77
N ASN A 38 3.11 -5.27 15.47
CA ASN A 38 3.70 -4.31 14.53
C ASN A 38 3.67 -4.85 13.11
N ARG A 39 2.68 -4.43 12.33
CA ARG A 39 2.46 -4.85 10.94
C ARG A 39 3.30 -4.01 9.97
N ARG A 40 4.62 -4.04 10.11
CA ARG A 40 5.54 -3.30 9.26
C ARG A 40 6.71 -4.18 8.79
N GLY A 41 7.07 -4.06 7.51
CA GLY A 41 8.35 -4.50 6.99
C GLY A 41 9.42 -3.41 7.17
N VAL A 42 10.53 -3.53 6.47
CA VAL A 42 11.56 -2.49 6.47
C VAL A 42 11.20 -1.44 5.41
N GLY A 43 10.45 -0.42 5.79
CA GLY A 43 10.06 0.70 4.93
C GLY A 43 8.60 0.71 4.47
N PHE A 44 7.95 -0.44 4.30
CA PHE A 44 6.54 -0.51 3.95
C PHE A 44 5.71 -1.12 5.06
N ASP A 45 4.46 -0.66 5.18
CA ASP A 45 3.46 -1.30 6.00
C ASP A 45 2.95 -2.58 5.32
N LYS A 46 2.58 -3.56 6.12
CA LYS A 46 1.86 -4.76 5.73
C LYS A 46 0.37 -4.62 6.06
N PRO A 47 -0.52 -5.40 5.42
CA PRO A 47 -1.95 -5.34 5.73
C PRO A 47 -2.21 -5.54 7.21
N GLN A 48 -3.12 -4.74 7.76
CA GLN A 48 -3.68 -4.98 9.08
C GLN A 48 -4.64 -6.18 9.03
N LEU A 49 -4.68 -6.96 10.11
CA LEU A 49 -5.64 -8.03 10.26
C LEU A 49 -6.94 -7.46 10.85
N GLY A 50 -8.04 -7.62 10.14
CA GLY A 50 -9.33 -7.04 10.53
C GLY A 50 -9.67 -5.79 9.73
N THR A 51 -10.58 -4.98 10.27
CA THR A 51 -11.13 -3.78 9.59
C THR A 51 -10.35 -2.50 9.86
N GLU A 52 -9.37 -2.53 10.75
CA GLU A 52 -8.56 -1.37 11.08
C GLU A 52 -7.28 -1.35 10.24
N GLY A 53 -7.03 -0.24 9.61
CA GLY A 53 -5.83 -0.06 8.80
C GLY A 53 -6.08 0.82 7.58
N PRO A 54 -5.04 1.11 6.79
CA PRO A 54 -5.14 2.05 5.68
C PRO A 54 -5.70 1.43 4.39
N THR A 55 -6.08 0.15 4.39
CA THR A 55 -6.57 -0.57 3.20
C THR A 55 -8.03 -0.95 3.32
N CYS A 56 -8.64 -1.34 2.19
CA CYS A 56 -10.00 -1.88 2.16
C CYS A 56 -10.22 -3.17 2.98
N GLY A 57 -9.17 -3.77 3.54
CA GLY A 57 -9.25 -5.10 4.12
C GLY A 57 -9.38 -6.23 3.08
N CYS A 58 -9.42 -5.89 1.79
CA CYS A 58 -9.57 -6.82 0.67
C CYS A 58 -8.23 -7.18 -0.01
N VAL A 59 -7.13 -6.60 0.45
CA VAL A 59 -5.79 -6.83 -0.09
C VAL A 59 -5.20 -8.16 0.38
N SER A 60 -4.31 -8.73 -0.42
CA SER A 60 -3.59 -9.96 -0.06
C SER A 60 -2.62 -9.74 1.10
N LEU A 61 -2.34 -10.77 1.89
CA LEU A 61 -1.37 -10.69 3.00
C LEU A 61 0.06 -10.42 2.54
N THR A 62 0.38 -10.78 1.30
CA THR A 62 1.66 -10.49 0.65
C THR A 62 1.81 -9.01 0.28
N SER A 63 0.72 -8.26 0.23
CA SER A 63 0.70 -6.86 -0.18
C SER A 63 1.46 -5.95 0.78
N PHE A 64 1.84 -4.78 0.30
CA PHE A 64 2.61 -3.80 1.04
C PHE A 64 2.37 -2.38 0.50
N GLY A 65 2.55 -1.40 1.35
CA GLY A 65 2.38 0.00 0.95
C GLY A 65 2.64 0.97 2.06
N HIS A 66 2.25 2.21 1.85
CA HIS A 66 2.38 3.26 2.87
C HIS A 66 1.40 4.39 2.60
N THR A 67 0.98 5.06 3.66
CA THR A 67 0.22 6.31 3.59
C THR A 67 1.14 7.52 3.81
N GLY A 68 0.80 8.63 3.18
CA GLY A 68 1.53 9.89 3.34
C GLY A 68 0.80 10.89 4.24
N PHE A 69 1.55 11.82 4.82
CA PHE A 69 1.02 12.90 5.68
C PHE A 69 -0.05 13.74 4.97
N THR A 70 0.13 14.00 3.67
CA THR A 70 -0.84 14.73 2.85
C THR A 70 -2.09 13.94 2.49
N GLY A 71 -2.24 12.73 3.03
CA GLY A 71 -3.37 11.85 2.77
C GLY A 71 -3.20 10.93 1.57
N GLY A 72 -2.08 11.03 0.86
CA GLY A 72 -1.74 10.12 -0.22
C GLY A 72 -1.57 8.69 0.28
N MET A 73 -1.69 7.72 -0.63
CA MET A 73 -1.46 6.31 -0.37
C MET A 73 -0.85 5.64 -1.59
N THR A 74 0.05 4.72 -1.35
CA THR A 74 0.50 3.78 -2.38
C THR A 74 0.48 2.37 -1.81
N TRP A 75 -0.02 1.41 -2.59
CA TRP A 75 -0.14 0.03 -2.18
C TRP A 75 0.08 -0.91 -3.36
N ALA A 76 0.88 -1.95 -3.18
CA ALA A 76 1.12 -2.97 -4.18
C ALA A 76 0.65 -4.33 -3.65
N ASP A 77 -0.06 -5.07 -4.47
CA ASP A 77 -0.57 -6.40 -4.18
C ASP A 77 -0.01 -7.40 -5.20
N PRO A 78 1.00 -8.19 -4.83
CA PRO A 78 1.61 -9.15 -5.72
C PRO A 78 0.66 -10.27 -6.19
N ASP A 79 -0.27 -10.71 -5.34
CA ASP A 79 -1.18 -11.82 -5.65
C ASP A 79 -2.26 -11.42 -6.64
N LYS A 80 -2.60 -10.13 -6.68
CA LYS A 80 -3.59 -9.56 -7.61
C LYS A 80 -2.94 -8.75 -8.74
N GLU A 81 -1.62 -8.61 -8.73
CA GLU A 81 -0.84 -7.82 -9.71
C GLU A 81 -1.27 -6.35 -9.81
N ILE A 82 -1.72 -5.77 -8.70
CA ILE A 82 -2.24 -4.39 -8.63
C ILE A 82 -1.23 -3.46 -7.98
N VAL A 83 -1.08 -2.27 -8.57
CA VAL A 83 -0.47 -1.11 -7.94
C VAL A 83 -1.53 -0.03 -7.81
N TYR A 84 -1.88 0.31 -6.57
CA TYR A 84 -2.79 1.38 -6.24
C TYR A 84 -2.01 2.63 -5.81
N VAL A 85 -2.28 3.76 -6.44
CA VAL A 85 -1.71 5.06 -6.08
C VAL A 85 -2.83 6.07 -5.95
N PHE A 86 -2.99 6.62 -4.77
CA PHE A 86 -3.93 7.68 -4.46
C PHE A 86 -3.16 8.95 -4.07
N LEU A 87 -3.41 10.04 -4.77
CA LEU A 87 -2.76 11.31 -4.50
C LEU A 87 -3.78 12.31 -3.96
N SER A 88 -3.42 13.00 -2.89
CA SER A 88 -4.24 14.04 -2.29
C SER A 88 -3.39 15.08 -1.57
N ASN A 89 -4.00 16.20 -1.26
CA ASN A 89 -3.42 17.24 -0.42
C ASN A 89 -4.41 17.69 0.64
N ARG A 90 -4.72 16.78 1.58
CA ARG A 90 -5.65 17.05 2.69
C ARG A 90 -5.19 18.15 3.63
N THR A 91 -3.91 18.50 3.56
CA THR A 91 -3.28 19.48 4.46
C THR A 91 -3.43 20.92 3.97
N PHE A 92 -3.91 21.12 2.74
CA PHE A 92 -4.16 22.45 2.20
C PHE A 92 -5.65 22.85 2.38
N PRO A 93 -5.96 24.10 2.74
CA PRO A 93 -5.04 25.19 3.14
C PRO A 93 -4.57 25.08 4.60
N ASP A 94 -5.16 24.20 5.38
CA ASP A 94 -4.83 23.99 6.79
C ASP A 94 -4.85 22.49 7.12
N SER A 95 -3.76 21.99 7.68
CA SER A 95 -3.62 20.59 8.08
C SER A 95 -4.61 20.13 9.13
N ASN A 96 -5.20 21.07 9.89
CA ASN A 96 -6.18 20.80 10.94
C ASN A 96 -7.64 20.93 10.46
N ALA A 97 -7.88 21.55 9.28
CA ALA A 97 -9.22 21.98 8.86
C ALA A 97 -10.16 20.84 8.44
N SER A 98 -9.66 19.72 7.95
CA SER A 98 -10.53 18.65 7.49
C SER A 98 -9.87 17.27 7.58
N ASN A 99 -10.58 16.35 8.20
CA ASN A 99 -10.22 14.94 8.22
C ASN A 99 -11.23 14.05 7.46
N LYS A 100 -11.94 14.62 6.49
CA LYS A 100 -12.94 13.88 5.70
C LYS A 100 -12.34 12.65 5.04
N LEU A 101 -11.15 12.77 4.47
CA LEU A 101 -10.47 11.67 3.80
C LEU A 101 -10.38 10.43 4.68
N SER A 102 -10.03 10.60 5.96
CA SER A 102 -9.92 9.48 6.90
C SER A 102 -11.26 9.12 7.55
N LYS A 103 -12.11 10.12 7.86
CA LYS A 103 -13.42 9.87 8.50
C LYS A 103 -14.37 9.11 7.59
N GLU A 104 -14.32 9.36 6.30
CA GLU A 104 -15.20 8.74 5.30
C GLU A 104 -14.52 7.54 4.60
N ASN A 105 -13.32 7.14 5.02
CA ASN A 105 -12.54 6.03 4.45
C ASN A 105 -12.44 6.09 2.92
N ILE A 106 -12.21 7.30 2.38
CA ILE A 106 -12.30 7.53 0.92
C ILE A 106 -11.29 6.66 0.15
N ARG A 107 -10.05 6.58 0.63
CA ARG A 107 -9.00 5.78 -0.02
C ARG A 107 -9.35 4.30 -0.03
N GLU A 108 -9.81 3.82 1.11
CA GLU A 108 -10.19 2.45 1.37
C GLU A 108 -11.41 2.05 0.52
N ASN A 109 -12.40 2.92 0.44
CA ASN A 109 -13.60 2.71 -0.38
C ASN A 109 -13.29 2.67 -1.88
N ILE A 110 -12.43 3.58 -2.38
CA ILE A 110 -11.98 3.54 -3.78
C ILE A 110 -11.19 2.26 -4.05
N GLN A 111 -10.28 1.88 -3.16
CA GLN A 111 -9.53 0.65 -3.29
C GLN A 111 -10.46 -0.56 -3.35
N LYS A 112 -11.47 -0.61 -2.49
CA LYS A 112 -12.47 -1.67 -2.46
C LYS A 112 -13.18 -1.83 -3.81
N VAL A 113 -13.67 -0.74 -4.39
CA VAL A 113 -14.33 -0.75 -5.70
C VAL A 113 -13.41 -1.30 -6.79
N ILE A 114 -12.12 -0.94 -6.76
CA ILE A 114 -11.13 -1.48 -7.71
C ILE A 114 -11.03 -3.00 -7.56
N TYR A 115 -10.88 -3.51 -6.33
CA TYR A 115 -10.77 -4.95 -6.08
C TYR A 115 -12.05 -5.72 -6.45
N GLU A 116 -13.22 -5.14 -6.21
CA GLU A 116 -14.51 -5.72 -6.61
C GLU A 116 -14.73 -5.73 -8.13
N SER A 117 -13.98 -4.91 -8.87
CA SER A 117 -14.05 -4.81 -10.34
C SER A 117 -13.12 -5.81 -11.04
N ILE A 118 -12.29 -6.54 -10.33
CA ILE A 118 -11.39 -7.54 -10.90
C ILE A 118 -12.26 -8.75 -11.28
N ILE A 119 -12.25 -9.06 -12.55
CA ILE A 119 -12.87 -10.29 -13.07
C ILE A 119 -11.82 -11.39 -12.99
N GLU A 120 -12.10 -12.39 -12.18
CA GLU A 120 -11.26 -13.60 -12.06
C GLU A 120 -11.51 -14.55 -13.23
#